data_a74ba78de77b173a4d0516c5422bf35e
#
_entry.id   a74ba78de77b173a4d0516c5422bf35e
#
_cell.length_a   1.000
_cell.length_b   1.000
_cell.length_c   1.000
_cell.angle_alpha   90.00
_cell.angle_beta   90.00
_cell.angle_gamma   90.00
#
_symmetry.space_group_name_H-M   'P 1'
#
loop_
_entity.id
_entity.type
_entity.pdbx_description
1 polymer ?
#
loop_
_entity_poly.entity_id
_entity_poly.type
_entity_poly.pdbx_seq_one_letter_code
_entity_poly.pdbx_strand_id
1 'polypeptide(L)'
;MSQNDSSPDIRSPRAALDSSLVNTAATTASKPPRKTFRQWWRASFGQTRTAVLINLVVMGVTLWLVWKSLSWAVLFATAPWQDPAACQQSAGACWPFLLEKAPLILFGTFPYDDRWRPLVVSACLLLMSAATLFQWVTWKWQVAGWVTSLMLFSLLMGGGAWDLSIVPNAQWNGLPVLLFLGTVSLAAALPVGLMLALCRNSNLNLLHWPATVFIEVLRGIPMVAVLFFGVFVLPLLVGAFKLSAIYAALIVLVFFHGAYVAEDLRSGLQSIPRGQWEAASAMGLRKTQVLRLVILPQAIQSATPALTNTAIGGFKDTSLIVLVGLHDLVSTAKMSFAEAQWQRYALEAYVFVGVIFFVLNGLIAMAGKRLESRLHHH
;
A
#
# COMPACT_ATOMS: atom_id res chain seq x y z
N MET A 1 1.90 84.58 44.12
CA MET A 1 1.21 83.38 44.66
C MET A 1 1.58 82.21 43.74
N SER A 2 2.38 81.35 44.24
CA SER A 2 3.05 80.19 43.63
C SER A 2 2.06 79.07 43.45
N GLN A 3 2.06 78.45 42.23
CA GLN A 3 1.59 77.07 42.05
C GLN A 3 2.66 76.30 41.36
N ASN A 4 3.22 75.35 42.12
CA ASN A 4 4.12 74.34 41.77
C ASN A 4 3.32 73.26 41.02
N ASP A 5 3.64 73.01 39.73
CA ASP A 5 3.10 71.90 38.96
C ASP A 5 4.22 70.84 38.78
N SER A 6 4.16 69.81 39.65
CA SER A 6 5.04 68.69 39.64
C SER A 6 4.31 67.49 39.00
N SER A 7 4.44 67.38 37.71
CA SER A 7 4.04 66.11 36.96
C SER A 7 5.08 65.02 37.20
N PRO A 8 4.69 63.79 37.58
CA PRO A 8 5.64 62.70 37.72
C PRO A 8 6.01 62.10 36.31
N ASP A 9 7.30 62.11 36.09
CA ASP A 9 7.97 61.49 34.93
C ASP A 9 7.78 59.95 34.95
N ILE A 10 6.84 59.42 34.16
CA ILE A 10 6.62 57.98 33.97
C ILE A 10 7.69 57.48 32.96
N ARG A 11 8.90 57.28 33.44
CA ARG A 11 9.88 56.46 32.74
C ARG A 11 9.51 54.99 32.90
N SER A 12 8.90 54.42 31.88
CA SER A 12 8.78 52.97 31.76
C SER A 12 10.16 52.31 31.84
N PRO A 13 10.36 51.29 32.68
CA PRO A 13 11.57 50.48 32.63
C PRO A 13 11.49 49.62 31.35
N ARG A 14 12.18 50.02 30.28
CA ARG A 14 12.57 49.10 29.24
C ARG A 14 13.46 48.06 29.90
N ALA A 15 12.89 46.93 30.25
CA ALA A 15 13.63 45.74 30.59
C ALA A 15 14.60 45.47 29.45
N ALA A 16 15.87 45.74 29.66
CA ALA A 16 16.95 45.24 28.83
C ALA A 16 16.85 43.71 28.91
N LEU A 17 16.15 43.11 27.94
CA LEU A 17 16.18 41.68 27.70
C LEU A 17 17.64 41.34 27.48
N ASP A 18 18.21 40.69 28.45
CA ASP A 18 19.59 40.27 28.49
C ASP A 18 19.82 39.34 27.30
N SER A 19 20.45 39.91 26.24
CA SER A 19 20.77 39.18 25.01
C SER A 19 21.71 38.00 25.27
N SER A 20 22.26 37.91 26.47
CA SER A 20 23.06 36.77 26.91
C SER A 20 22.22 35.51 27.17
N LEU A 21 20.94 35.63 27.57
CA LEU A 21 20.05 34.51 27.85
C LEU A 21 19.44 33.91 26.56
N VAL A 22 19.31 34.72 25.51
CA VAL A 22 18.80 34.22 24.20
C VAL A 22 19.89 33.48 23.44
N ASN A 23 21.17 33.88 23.59
CA ASN A 23 22.28 33.21 22.90
C ASN A 23 22.75 31.91 23.58
N THR A 24 22.45 31.67 24.84
CA THR A 24 22.81 30.42 25.53
C THR A 24 21.82 29.30 25.27
N ALA A 25 20.62 29.56 24.78
CA ALA A 25 19.64 28.53 24.40
C ALA A 25 19.84 27.98 22.98
N ALA A 26 20.59 28.68 22.13
CA ALA A 26 20.78 28.31 20.72
C ALA A 26 22.04 27.48 20.44
N THR A 27 22.91 27.22 21.44
CA THR A 27 24.24 26.63 21.18
C THR A 27 24.56 25.35 21.93
N THR A 28 23.59 24.53 22.30
CA THR A 28 23.90 23.16 22.74
C THR A 28 22.87 22.13 22.31
N ALA A 29 22.59 22.03 21.02
CA ALA A 29 22.21 20.77 20.46
C ALA A 29 23.46 19.87 20.37
N SER A 30 24.01 19.50 21.54
CA SER A 30 25.05 18.48 21.61
C SER A 30 24.47 17.20 21.05
N LYS A 31 25.14 16.62 20.03
CA LYS A 31 24.86 15.26 19.58
C LYS A 31 24.65 14.38 20.80
N PRO A 32 23.55 13.61 20.87
CA PRO A 32 23.31 12.75 22.02
C PRO A 32 24.56 11.91 22.26
N PRO A 33 25.03 11.80 23.53
CA PRO A 33 26.26 11.09 23.85
C PRO A 33 26.16 9.67 23.27
N ARG A 34 27.21 9.19 22.58
CA ARG A 34 27.26 7.83 22.08
C ARG A 34 27.03 6.91 23.27
N LYS A 35 25.90 6.18 23.22
CA LYS A 35 25.57 5.20 24.26
C LYS A 35 26.74 4.24 24.41
N THR A 36 27.23 4.05 25.61
CA THR A 36 28.23 3.01 25.89
C THR A 36 27.63 1.65 25.55
N PHE A 37 28.46 0.66 25.20
CA PHE A 37 28.02 -0.70 24.90
C PHE A 37 27.04 -1.25 25.96
N ARG A 38 27.33 -0.97 27.26
CA ARG A 38 26.52 -1.36 28.40
C ARG A 38 25.13 -0.66 28.42
N GLN A 39 25.06 0.61 28.02
CA GLN A 39 23.80 1.35 27.90
C GLN A 39 23.01 0.88 26.69
N TRP A 40 23.69 0.61 25.57
CA TRP A 40 23.08 0.03 24.37
C TRP A 40 22.52 -1.36 24.68
N TRP A 41 23.29 -2.23 25.33
CA TRP A 41 22.87 -3.58 25.73
C TRP A 41 21.62 -3.55 26.61
N ARG A 42 21.61 -2.74 27.67
CA ARG A 42 20.47 -2.59 28.57
C ARG A 42 19.24 -2.02 27.85
N ALA A 43 19.41 -1.09 26.91
CA ALA A 43 18.31 -0.52 26.13
C ALA A 43 17.74 -1.55 25.14
N SER A 44 18.58 -2.46 24.60
CA SER A 44 18.17 -3.45 23.60
C SER A 44 17.65 -4.75 24.21
N PHE A 45 18.25 -5.22 25.33
CA PHE A 45 17.91 -6.51 25.94
C PHE A 45 17.07 -6.41 27.22
N GLY A 46 16.78 -5.20 27.69
CA GLY A 46 15.93 -4.97 28.87
C GLY A 46 16.70 -4.73 30.17
N GLN A 47 16.04 -4.06 31.11
CA GLN A 47 16.63 -3.64 32.40
C GLN A 47 16.44 -4.68 33.50
N THR A 48 15.52 -5.62 33.33
CA THR A 48 15.19 -6.68 34.30
C THR A 48 15.73 -8.04 33.84
N ARG A 49 16.08 -8.90 34.80
CA ARG A 49 16.55 -10.27 34.50
C ARG A 49 15.53 -11.06 33.67
N THR A 50 14.24 -10.87 33.93
CA THR A 50 13.15 -11.49 33.18
C THR A 50 13.11 -11.03 31.74
N ALA A 51 13.26 -9.71 31.45
CA ALA A 51 13.31 -9.18 30.10
C ALA A 51 14.52 -9.70 29.30
N VAL A 52 15.68 -9.80 29.96
CA VAL A 52 16.88 -10.41 29.33
C VAL A 52 16.65 -11.87 28.98
N LEU A 53 16.05 -12.66 29.90
CA LEU A 53 15.73 -14.06 29.65
C LEU A 53 14.75 -14.22 28.48
N ILE A 54 13.67 -13.44 28.45
CA ILE A 54 12.69 -13.46 27.37
C ILE A 54 13.37 -13.13 26.03
N ASN A 55 14.17 -12.08 25.97
CA ASN A 55 14.85 -11.69 24.74
C ASN A 55 15.86 -12.73 24.26
N LEU A 56 16.56 -13.41 25.18
CA LEU A 56 17.46 -14.52 24.83
C LEU A 56 16.68 -15.73 24.29
N VAL A 57 15.55 -16.08 24.89
CA VAL A 57 14.67 -17.15 24.39
C VAL A 57 14.14 -16.79 22.99
N VAL A 58 13.61 -15.57 22.81
CA VAL A 58 13.11 -15.11 21.50
C VAL A 58 14.23 -15.13 20.46
N MET A 59 15.40 -14.64 20.81
CA MET A 59 16.56 -14.66 19.91
C MET A 59 16.98 -16.10 19.57
N GLY A 60 17.03 -17.00 20.55
CA GLY A 60 17.35 -18.42 20.34
C GLY A 60 16.34 -19.11 19.42
N VAL A 61 15.04 -18.89 19.65
CA VAL A 61 13.97 -19.39 18.77
C VAL A 61 14.10 -18.81 17.36
N THR A 62 14.32 -17.50 17.24
CA THR A 62 14.49 -16.84 15.92
C THR A 62 15.69 -17.41 15.16
N LEU A 63 16.84 -17.54 15.81
CA LEU A 63 18.03 -18.13 15.20
C LEU A 63 17.81 -19.58 14.78
N TRP A 64 17.12 -20.37 15.62
CA TRP A 64 16.76 -21.75 15.31
C TRP A 64 15.81 -21.82 14.09
N LEU A 65 14.77 -20.96 14.03
CA LEU A 65 13.87 -20.89 12.88
C LEU A 65 14.61 -20.47 11.61
N VAL A 66 15.48 -19.46 11.68
CA VAL A 66 16.30 -19.02 10.54
C VAL A 66 17.21 -20.15 10.08
N TRP A 67 17.88 -20.85 11.00
CA TRP A 67 18.71 -22.00 10.66
C TRP A 67 17.92 -23.11 9.98
N LYS A 68 16.75 -23.48 10.53
CA LYS A 68 15.87 -24.49 9.93
C LYS A 68 15.40 -24.07 8.54
N SER A 69 15.00 -22.82 8.37
CA SER A 69 14.56 -22.30 7.06
C SER A 69 15.69 -22.29 6.04
N LEU A 70 16.88 -21.85 6.42
CA LEU A 70 18.05 -21.84 5.54
C LEU A 70 18.53 -23.26 5.21
N SER A 71 18.54 -24.17 6.19
CA SER A 71 18.94 -25.56 5.95
C SER A 71 17.96 -26.24 5.00
N TRP A 72 16.65 -26.01 5.15
CA TRP A 72 15.63 -26.54 4.25
C TRP A 72 15.74 -25.92 2.86
N ALA A 73 15.93 -24.60 2.74
CA ALA A 73 15.91 -23.88 1.46
C ALA A 73 17.20 -24.03 0.64
N VAL A 74 18.36 -24.30 1.31
CA VAL A 74 19.68 -24.26 0.65
C VAL A 74 20.47 -25.57 0.86
N LEU A 75 20.65 -26.01 2.14
CA LEU A 75 21.57 -27.11 2.42
C LEU A 75 21.04 -28.47 1.98
N PHE A 76 19.75 -28.71 2.19
CA PHE A 76 19.08 -29.98 1.85
C PHE A 76 18.18 -29.85 0.61
N ALA A 77 18.16 -28.69 -0.03
CA ALA A 77 17.34 -28.43 -1.20
C ALA A 77 17.88 -29.16 -2.45
N THR A 78 16.94 -29.59 -3.30
CA THR A 78 17.27 -30.08 -4.66
C THR A 78 17.53 -28.85 -5.54
N ALA A 79 18.68 -28.83 -6.23
CA ALA A 79 19.05 -27.69 -7.08
C ALA A 79 18.11 -27.55 -8.27
N PRO A 80 17.88 -26.31 -8.78
CA PRO A 80 16.88 -26.04 -9.83
C PRO A 80 17.12 -26.81 -11.15
N TRP A 81 18.36 -27.16 -11.43
CA TRP A 81 18.78 -27.87 -12.67
C TRP A 81 18.77 -29.39 -12.55
N GLN A 82 18.41 -29.95 -11.39
CA GLN A 82 18.31 -31.39 -11.17
C GLN A 82 16.95 -31.92 -11.63
N ASP A 83 16.89 -33.25 -11.89
CA ASP A 83 15.63 -33.91 -12.23
C ASP A 83 14.60 -33.74 -11.09
N PRO A 84 13.34 -33.36 -11.36
CA PRO A 84 12.26 -33.33 -10.39
C PRO A 84 12.09 -34.63 -9.58
N ALA A 85 12.45 -35.79 -10.18
CA ALA A 85 12.43 -37.08 -9.46
C ALA A 85 13.38 -37.13 -8.26
N ALA A 86 14.48 -36.36 -8.29
CA ALA A 86 15.42 -36.26 -7.15
C ALA A 86 14.79 -35.61 -5.92
N CYS A 87 13.73 -34.82 -6.09
CA CYS A 87 13.00 -34.21 -4.98
C CYS A 87 12.33 -35.24 -4.06
N GLN A 88 12.01 -36.43 -4.55
CA GLN A 88 11.39 -37.47 -3.73
C GLN A 88 12.32 -37.97 -2.64
N GLN A 89 13.63 -37.87 -2.84
CA GLN A 89 14.68 -38.34 -1.91
C GLN A 89 15.23 -37.21 -1.05
N SER A 90 14.93 -35.93 -1.37
CA SER A 90 15.46 -34.80 -0.62
C SER A 90 14.60 -34.49 0.61
N ALA A 91 15.29 -34.07 1.68
CA ALA A 91 14.63 -33.57 2.90
C ALA A 91 14.39 -32.05 2.87
N GLY A 92 14.86 -31.36 1.84
CA GLY A 92 14.76 -29.91 1.67
C GLY A 92 13.81 -29.46 0.57
N ALA A 93 13.91 -28.19 0.20
CA ALA A 93 13.07 -27.59 -0.82
C ALA A 93 13.31 -28.19 -2.22
N CYS A 94 12.24 -28.36 -2.98
CA CYS A 94 12.28 -28.81 -4.36
C CYS A 94 12.21 -27.62 -5.32
N TRP A 95 13.36 -27.06 -5.70
CA TRP A 95 13.41 -25.94 -6.64
C TRP A 95 13.05 -26.32 -8.09
N PRO A 96 13.33 -27.55 -8.58
CA PRO A 96 12.84 -28.00 -9.90
C PRO A 96 11.32 -27.91 -10.04
N PHE A 97 10.56 -28.22 -8.99
CA PHE A 97 9.11 -28.04 -8.97
C PHE A 97 8.70 -26.59 -9.29
N LEU A 98 9.39 -25.61 -8.69
CA LEU A 98 9.07 -24.21 -8.95
C LEU A 98 9.39 -23.80 -10.39
N LEU A 99 10.49 -24.28 -10.97
CA LEU A 99 10.80 -23.97 -12.38
C LEU A 99 9.76 -24.58 -13.34
N GLU A 100 9.32 -25.81 -13.07
CA GLU A 100 8.31 -26.46 -13.88
C GLU A 100 6.95 -25.79 -13.75
N LYS A 101 6.54 -25.46 -12.52
CA LYS A 101 5.20 -24.94 -12.22
C LYS A 101 5.13 -23.40 -12.18
N ALA A 102 6.26 -22.66 -12.26
CA ALA A 102 6.26 -21.20 -12.26
C ALA A 102 5.34 -20.57 -13.32
N PRO A 103 5.28 -21.06 -14.58
CA PRO A 103 4.34 -20.52 -15.56
C PRO A 103 2.88 -20.71 -15.17
N LEU A 104 2.54 -21.83 -14.51
CA LEU A 104 1.19 -22.07 -13.97
C LEU A 104 0.90 -21.16 -12.77
N ILE A 105 1.86 -20.98 -11.86
CA ILE A 105 1.71 -20.07 -10.73
C ILE A 105 1.52 -18.62 -11.21
N LEU A 106 2.33 -18.18 -12.17
CA LEU A 106 2.32 -16.79 -12.63
C LEU A 106 1.13 -16.45 -13.53
N PHE A 107 0.68 -17.38 -14.38
CA PHE A 107 -0.31 -17.10 -15.44
C PHE A 107 -1.56 -18.00 -15.37
N GLY A 108 -1.60 -18.94 -14.43
CA GLY A 108 -2.74 -19.82 -14.23
C GLY A 108 -3.07 -20.67 -15.46
N THR A 109 -4.35 -20.70 -15.79
CA THR A 109 -4.91 -21.50 -16.91
C THR A 109 -4.87 -20.77 -18.25
N PHE A 110 -4.13 -19.65 -18.35
CA PHE A 110 -3.96 -18.97 -19.63
C PHE A 110 -3.33 -19.93 -20.67
N PRO A 111 -3.80 -19.93 -21.96
CA PRO A 111 -3.31 -20.86 -22.98
C PRO A 111 -1.78 -20.88 -23.08
N TYR A 112 -1.21 -22.08 -23.18
CA TYR A 112 0.24 -22.27 -23.09
C TYR A 112 1.00 -21.49 -24.17
N ASP A 113 0.53 -21.58 -25.41
CA ASP A 113 1.16 -20.94 -26.57
C ASP A 113 1.07 -19.40 -26.53
N ASP A 114 0.10 -18.88 -25.78
CA ASP A 114 -0.18 -17.46 -25.66
C ASP A 114 0.37 -16.82 -24.37
N ARG A 115 1.11 -17.56 -23.54
CA ARG A 115 1.64 -17.06 -22.23
C ARG A 115 2.57 -15.86 -22.33
N TRP A 116 3.08 -15.58 -23.50
CA TRP A 116 3.83 -14.34 -23.74
C TRP A 116 2.96 -13.07 -23.52
N ARG A 117 1.64 -13.15 -23.76
CA ARG A 117 0.70 -12.02 -23.58
C ARG A 117 0.61 -11.58 -22.10
N PRO A 118 0.24 -12.45 -21.14
CA PRO A 118 0.21 -12.09 -19.74
C PRO A 118 1.60 -11.74 -19.19
N LEU A 119 2.69 -12.25 -19.76
CA LEU A 119 4.05 -11.85 -19.41
C LEU A 119 4.31 -10.39 -19.78
N VAL A 120 4.03 -10.00 -21.03
CA VAL A 120 4.19 -8.61 -21.51
C VAL A 120 3.33 -7.65 -20.70
N VAL A 121 2.07 -8.00 -20.47
CA VAL A 121 1.15 -7.20 -19.67
C VAL A 121 1.67 -7.00 -18.24
N SER A 122 2.10 -8.09 -17.59
CA SER A 122 2.65 -8.02 -16.24
C SER A 122 3.90 -7.14 -16.17
N ALA A 123 4.79 -7.27 -17.15
CA ALA A 123 5.99 -6.45 -17.25
C ALA A 123 5.64 -4.97 -17.45
N CYS A 124 4.68 -4.63 -18.31
CA CYS A 124 4.20 -3.27 -18.52
C CYS A 124 3.59 -2.67 -17.24
N LEU A 125 2.71 -3.42 -16.56
CA LEU A 125 2.10 -2.96 -15.29
C LEU A 125 3.14 -2.76 -14.19
N LEU A 126 4.13 -3.65 -14.06
CA LEU A 126 5.23 -3.52 -13.10
C LEU A 126 6.11 -2.30 -13.40
N LEU A 127 6.49 -2.11 -14.67
CA LEU A 127 7.30 -0.96 -15.10
C LEU A 127 6.57 0.35 -14.88
N MET A 128 5.28 0.43 -15.23
CA MET A 128 4.48 1.63 -15.00
C MET A 128 4.23 1.90 -13.53
N SER A 129 4.01 0.86 -12.72
CA SER A 129 3.93 1.00 -11.26
C SER A 129 5.23 1.54 -10.69
N ALA A 130 6.38 0.97 -11.07
CA ALA A 130 7.68 1.46 -10.65
C ALA A 130 7.94 2.90 -11.13
N ALA A 131 7.66 3.23 -12.38
CA ALA A 131 7.82 4.57 -12.93
C ALA A 131 6.99 5.62 -12.17
N THR A 132 5.78 5.24 -11.75
CA THR A 132 4.89 6.10 -10.96
C THR A 132 5.39 6.23 -9.52
N LEU A 133 5.71 5.13 -8.84
CA LEU A 133 6.17 5.11 -7.47
C LEU A 133 7.51 5.85 -7.28
N PHE A 134 8.42 5.74 -8.23
CA PHE A 134 9.72 6.38 -8.19
C PHE A 134 9.80 7.70 -8.96
N GLN A 135 8.68 8.14 -9.58
CA GLN A 135 8.59 9.39 -10.34
C GLN A 135 9.67 9.53 -11.42
N TRP A 136 9.92 8.46 -12.18
CA TRP A 136 10.95 8.45 -13.24
C TRP A 136 10.59 9.32 -14.45
N VAL A 137 9.28 9.54 -14.66
CA VAL A 137 8.75 10.28 -15.81
C VAL A 137 7.78 11.36 -15.37
N THR A 138 7.59 12.38 -16.21
CA THR A 138 6.65 13.47 -15.92
C THR A 138 5.21 12.98 -15.97
N TRP A 139 4.30 13.69 -15.31
CA TRP A 139 2.90 13.30 -15.16
C TRP A 139 2.17 13.00 -16.48
N LYS A 140 2.49 13.76 -17.56
CA LYS A 140 1.89 13.54 -18.89
C LYS A 140 2.23 12.16 -19.45
N TRP A 141 3.50 11.78 -19.37
CA TRP A 141 3.97 10.46 -19.79
C TRP A 141 3.50 9.35 -18.88
N GLN A 142 3.30 9.63 -17.59
CA GLN A 142 2.68 8.66 -16.67
C GLN A 142 1.25 8.36 -17.08
N VAL A 143 0.41 9.39 -17.34
CA VAL A 143 -0.97 9.20 -17.80
C VAL A 143 -0.99 8.44 -19.13
N ALA A 144 -0.19 8.85 -20.11
CA ALA A 144 -0.10 8.14 -21.40
C ALA A 144 0.32 6.68 -21.23
N GLY A 145 1.35 6.42 -20.40
CA GLY A 145 1.83 5.06 -20.11
C GLY A 145 0.79 4.19 -19.43
N TRP A 146 0.04 4.70 -18.46
CA TRP A 146 -1.06 3.97 -17.82
C TRP A 146 -2.20 3.67 -18.79
N VAL A 147 -2.63 4.66 -19.60
CA VAL A 147 -3.66 4.43 -20.64
C VAL A 147 -3.20 3.34 -21.61
N THR A 148 -1.96 3.43 -22.10
CA THR A 148 -1.37 2.42 -23.00
C THR A 148 -1.31 1.04 -22.33
N SER A 149 -0.88 0.96 -21.06
CA SER A 149 -0.79 -0.30 -20.32
C SER A 149 -2.17 -0.95 -20.11
N LEU A 150 -3.20 -0.16 -19.83
CA LEU A 150 -4.57 -0.66 -19.65
C LEU A 150 -5.20 -1.08 -20.98
N MET A 151 -4.94 -0.34 -22.07
CA MET A 151 -5.34 -0.77 -23.42
C MET A 151 -4.66 -2.07 -23.80
N LEU A 152 -3.34 -2.17 -23.56
CA LEU A 152 -2.57 -3.37 -23.81
C LEU A 152 -3.05 -4.55 -22.95
N PHE A 153 -3.38 -4.32 -21.69
CA PHE A 153 -4.01 -5.32 -20.83
C PHE A 153 -5.28 -5.89 -21.47
N SER A 154 -6.21 -5.00 -21.85
CA SER A 154 -7.49 -5.42 -22.43
C SER A 154 -7.32 -6.16 -23.76
N LEU A 155 -6.43 -5.69 -24.63
CA LEU A 155 -6.17 -6.28 -25.93
C LEU A 155 -5.45 -7.64 -25.84
N LEU A 156 -4.37 -7.72 -25.08
CA LEU A 156 -3.57 -8.94 -25.01
C LEU A 156 -4.23 -10.02 -24.15
N MET A 157 -4.88 -9.65 -23.05
CA MET A 157 -5.59 -10.61 -22.21
C MET A 157 -6.87 -11.13 -22.89
N GLY A 158 -7.61 -10.26 -23.58
CA GLY A 158 -8.86 -10.62 -24.26
C GLY A 158 -8.67 -11.26 -25.63
N GLY A 159 -7.68 -10.82 -26.39
CA GLY A 159 -7.50 -11.23 -27.80
C GLY A 159 -8.58 -10.66 -28.71
N GLY A 160 -8.78 -11.32 -29.85
CA GLY A 160 -9.79 -10.94 -30.83
C GLY A 160 -9.38 -9.82 -31.80
N ALA A 161 -8.21 -9.22 -31.62
CA ALA A 161 -7.60 -8.28 -32.57
C ALA A 161 -6.27 -8.87 -33.07
N TRP A 162 -5.83 -8.47 -34.28
CA TRP A 162 -4.56 -8.90 -34.89
C TRP A 162 -4.34 -10.42 -34.89
N ASP A 163 -5.38 -11.19 -35.26
CA ASP A 163 -5.38 -12.67 -35.29
C ASP A 163 -5.06 -13.34 -33.94
N LEU A 164 -5.14 -12.59 -32.84
CA LEU A 164 -4.97 -13.16 -31.50
C LEU A 164 -6.19 -13.99 -31.10
N SER A 165 -5.96 -15.19 -30.61
CA SER A 165 -7.00 -16.07 -30.07
C SER A 165 -7.79 -15.35 -28.95
N ILE A 166 -9.12 -15.50 -28.96
CA ILE A 166 -9.98 -14.95 -27.91
C ILE A 166 -9.83 -15.79 -26.65
N VAL A 167 -9.45 -15.15 -25.54
CA VAL A 167 -9.31 -15.79 -24.23
C VAL A 167 -10.39 -15.26 -23.30
N PRO A 168 -11.31 -16.12 -22.82
CA PRO A 168 -12.38 -15.70 -21.91
C PRO A 168 -11.82 -15.23 -20.57
N ASN A 169 -12.49 -14.26 -19.94
CA ASN A 169 -12.06 -13.65 -18.68
C ASN A 169 -11.89 -14.67 -17.53
N ALA A 170 -12.56 -15.82 -17.59
CA ALA A 170 -12.40 -16.91 -16.63
C ALA A 170 -10.99 -17.54 -16.64
N GLN A 171 -10.24 -17.36 -17.73
CA GLN A 171 -8.85 -17.84 -17.86
C GLN A 171 -7.82 -16.73 -17.55
N TRP A 172 -8.27 -15.52 -17.20
CA TRP A 172 -7.38 -14.46 -16.76
C TRP A 172 -7.03 -14.69 -15.30
N ASN A 173 -5.83 -15.11 -15.02
CA ASN A 173 -5.44 -15.58 -13.70
C ASN A 173 -4.02 -15.11 -13.33
N GLY A 174 -3.65 -15.30 -12.07
CA GLY A 174 -2.29 -15.14 -11.58
C GLY A 174 -1.80 -13.69 -11.48
N LEU A 175 -0.53 -13.49 -11.83
CA LEU A 175 0.18 -12.22 -11.67
C LEU A 175 -0.45 -11.05 -12.44
N PRO A 176 -0.88 -11.17 -13.70
CA PRO A 176 -1.48 -10.04 -14.42
C PRO A 176 -2.79 -9.55 -13.76
N VAL A 177 -3.61 -10.46 -13.23
CA VAL A 177 -4.85 -10.09 -12.53
C VAL A 177 -4.55 -9.44 -11.19
N LEU A 178 -3.59 -9.98 -10.43
CA LEU A 178 -3.09 -9.36 -9.19
C LEU A 178 -2.64 -7.92 -9.43
N LEU A 179 -1.78 -7.72 -10.44
CA LEU A 179 -1.24 -6.40 -10.76
C LEU A 179 -2.33 -5.45 -11.26
N PHE A 180 -3.21 -5.91 -12.14
CA PHE A 180 -4.31 -5.10 -12.66
C PHE A 180 -5.26 -4.65 -11.55
N LEU A 181 -5.80 -5.59 -10.79
CA LEU A 181 -6.73 -5.25 -9.70
C LEU A 181 -6.07 -4.42 -8.62
N GLY A 182 -4.85 -4.79 -8.18
CA GLY A 182 -4.14 -4.08 -7.13
C GLY A 182 -3.79 -2.64 -7.53
N THR A 183 -3.19 -2.44 -8.70
CA THR A 183 -2.74 -1.10 -9.11
C THR A 183 -3.90 -0.19 -9.53
N VAL A 184 -4.84 -0.72 -10.32
CA VAL A 184 -5.95 0.10 -10.85
C VAL A 184 -6.96 0.44 -9.75
N SER A 185 -7.29 -0.52 -8.87
CA SER A 185 -8.22 -0.22 -7.77
C SER A 185 -7.66 0.82 -6.82
N LEU A 186 -6.40 0.71 -6.42
CA LEU A 186 -5.76 1.68 -5.53
C LEU A 186 -5.61 3.06 -6.18
N ALA A 187 -5.22 3.11 -7.46
CA ALA A 187 -5.13 4.38 -8.19
C ALA A 187 -6.50 5.07 -8.30
N ALA A 188 -7.56 4.31 -8.59
CA ALA A 188 -8.92 4.84 -8.67
C ALA A 188 -9.52 5.14 -7.28
N ALA A 189 -9.09 4.44 -6.24
CA ALA A 189 -9.53 4.71 -4.87
C ALA A 189 -9.07 6.08 -4.36
N LEU A 190 -7.94 6.62 -4.84
CA LEU A 190 -7.44 7.94 -4.41
C LEU A 190 -8.43 9.08 -4.74
N PRO A 191 -8.87 9.30 -5.98
CA PRO A 191 -9.85 10.35 -6.29
C PRO A 191 -11.22 10.08 -5.66
N VAL A 192 -11.66 8.82 -5.58
CA VAL A 192 -12.92 8.45 -4.91
C VAL A 192 -12.84 8.77 -3.42
N GLY A 193 -11.75 8.38 -2.75
CA GLY A 193 -11.53 8.67 -1.34
C GLY A 193 -11.41 10.17 -1.05
N LEU A 194 -10.73 10.92 -1.92
CA LEU A 194 -10.68 12.38 -1.80
C LEU A 194 -12.08 13.00 -1.92
N MET A 195 -12.86 12.60 -2.89
CA MET A 195 -14.25 13.07 -3.05
C MET A 195 -15.08 12.75 -1.80
N LEU A 196 -15.02 11.52 -1.31
CA LEU A 196 -15.74 11.09 -0.10
C LEU A 196 -15.29 11.87 1.15
N ALA A 197 -14.00 12.10 1.33
CA ALA A 197 -13.45 12.88 2.43
C ALA A 197 -13.95 14.34 2.40
N LEU A 198 -13.96 14.96 1.21
CA LEU A 198 -14.46 16.32 1.02
C LEU A 198 -15.98 16.40 1.24
N CYS A 199 -16.75 15.44 0.74
CA CYS A 199 -18.20 15.35 0.99
C CYS A 199 -18.49 15.19 2.49
N ARG A 200 -17.77 14.31 3.18
CA ARG A 200 -17.91 14.11 4.62
C ARG A 200 -17.53 15.35 5.44
N ASN A 201 -16.61 16.18 4.97
CA ASN A 201 -16.21 17.42 5.63
C ASN A 201 -17.05 18.64 5.18
N SER A 202 -18.08 18.43 4.35
CA SER A 202 -18.98 19.48 3.88
C SER A 202 -19.99 19.91 4.96
N ASN A 203 -20.33 21.19 4.97
CA ASN A 203 -21.42 21.72 5.80
C ASN A 203 -22.81 21.41 5.21
N LEU A 204 -22.88 20.84 4.01
CA LEU A 204 -24.15 20.48 3.36
C LEU A 204 -24.57 19.08 3.81
N ASN A 205 -25.63 18.97 4.57
CA ASN A 205 -26.15 17.70 5.09
C ASN A 205 -26.42 16.67 3.97
N LEU A 206 -26.81 17.15 2.78
CA LEU A 206 -27.06 16.32 1.60
C LEU A 206 -25.79 15.59 1.10
N LEU A 207 -24.60 16.14 1.32
CA LEU A 207 -23.31 15.53 0.97
C LEU A 207 -22.69 14.80 2.15
N HIS A 208 -22.76 15.40 3.35
CA HIS A 208 -22.15 14.88 4.57
C HIS A 208 -22.72 13.52 4.98
N TRP A 209 -24.04 13.41 5.11
CA TRP A 209 -24.68 12.20 5.60
C TRP A 209 -24.48 10.98 4.70
N PRO A 210 -24.76 11.03 3.36
CA PRO A 210 -24.53 9.88 2.50
C PRO A 210 -23.08 9.44 2.46
N ALA A 211 -22.13 10.40 2.40
CA ALA A 211 -20.71 10.07 2.42
C ALA A 211 -20.29 9.41 3.74
N THR A 212 -20.78 9.92 4.87
CA THR A 212 -20.51 9.35 6.19
C THR A 212 -21.04 7.93 6.29
N VAL A 213 -22.33 7.71 5.97
CA VAL A 213 -22.94 6.38 6.02
C VAL A 213 -22.20 5.41 5.10
N PHE A 214 -21.89 5.82 3.87
CA PHE A 214 -21.18 4.99 2.91
C PHE A 214 -19.79 4.55 3.44
N ILE A 215 -19.00 5.49 3.97
CA ILE A 215 -17.68 5.20 4.54
C ILE A 215 -17.79 4.25 5.73
N GLU A 216 -18.68 4.52 6.68
CA GLU A 216 -18.83 3.71 7.89
C GLU A 216 -19.33 2.30 7.57
N VAL A 217 -20.28 2.16 6.63
CA VAL A 217 -20.78 0.86 6.20
C VAL A 217 -19.69 0.02 5.56
N LEU A 218 -18.93 0.58 4.58
CA LEU A 218 -17.88 -0.17 3.91
C LEU A 218 -16.72 -0.54 4.84
N ARG A 219 -16.40 0.31 5.81
CA ARG A 219 -15.34 0.03 6.80
C ARG A 219 -15.82 -0.91 7.92
N GLY A 220 -17.13 -0.99 8.17
CA GLY A 220 -17.73 -1.87 9.18
C GLY A 220 -18.02 -3.29 8.69
N ILE A 221 -18.09 -3.50 7.38
CA ILE A 221 -18.37 -4.81 6.78
C ILE A 221 -17.06 -5.50 6.38
N PRO A 222 -16.90 -6.82 6.64
CA PRO A 222 -15.76 -7.57 6.12
C PRO A 222 -15.67 -7.47 4.59
N MET A 223 -14.47 -7.20 4.05
CA MET A 223 -14.25 -7.04 2.61
C MET A 223 -14.82 -8.20 1.77
N VAL A 224 -14.69 -9.43 2.27
CA VAL A 224 -15.21 -10.63 1.60
C VAL A 224 -16.72 -10.51 1.36
N ALA A 225 -17.48 -10.03 2.34
CA ALA A 225 -18.92 -9.84 2.21
C ALA A 225 -19.27 -8.76 1.16
N VAL A 226 -18.48 -7.68 1.11
CA VAL A 226 -18.64 -6.62 0.09
C VAL A 226 -18.32 -7.15 -1.31
N LEU A 227 -17.27 -7.99 -1.45
CA LEU A 227 -16.96 -8.67 -2.71
C LEU A 227 -18.08 -9.59 -3.18
N PHE A 228 -18.61 -10.44 -2.29
CA PHE A 228 -19.74 -11.30 -2.63
C PHE A 228 -20.98 -10.51 -3.06
N PHE A 229 -21.31 -9.46 -2.31
CA PHE A 229 -22.41 -8.59 -2.66
C PHE A 229 -22.22 -7.95 -4.03
N GLY A 230 -21.05 -7.35 -4.28
CA GLY A 230 -20.79 -6.62 -5.53
C GLY A 230 -20.65 -7.51 -6.75
N VAL A 231 -20.13 -8.74 -6.60
CA VAL A 231 -19.93 -9.64 -7.74
C VAL A 231 -21.17 -10.48 -8.05
N PHE A 232 -21.93 -10.89 -7.04
CA PHE A 232 -23.06 -11.80 -7.23
C PHE A 232 -24.42 -11.13 -7.03
N VAL A 233 -24.59 -10.30 -5.98
CA VAL A 233 -25.90 -9.75 -5.62
C VAL A 233 -26.22 -8.49 -6.43
N LEU A 234 -25.27 -7.57 -6.55
CA LEU A 234 -25.49 -6.30 -7.24
C LEU A 234 -25.88 -6.48 -8.72
N PRO A 235 -25.28 -7.36 -9.54
CA PRO A 235 -25.71 -7.63 -10.91
C PRO A 235 -27.13 -8.17 -11.00
N LEU A 236 -27.59 -8.96 -10.03
CA LEU A 236 -28.96 -9.46 -9.97
C LEU A 236 -29.97 -8.36 -9.68
N LEU A 237 -29.62 -7.40 -8.82
CA LEU A 237 -30.49 -6.27 -8.47
C LEU A 237 -30.64 -5.25 -9.60
N VAL A 238 -29.56 -5.01 -10.33
CA VAL A 238 -29.52 -4.00 -11.41
C VAL A 238 -30.04 -4.55 -12.74
N GLY A 239 -30.10 -5.88 -12.89
CA GLY A 239 -30.84 -6.59 -13.98
C GLY A 239 -30.34 -6.40 -15.42
N ALA A 240 -29.49 -5.39 -15.68
CA ALA A 240 -29.17 -4.93 -17.03
C ALA A 240 -27.71 -5.08 -17.46
N PHE A 241 -26.78 -5.24 -16.52
CA PHE A 241 -25.35 -5.26 -16.84
C PHE A 241 -24.76 -6.65 -16.68
N LYS A 242 -24.45 -7.32 -17.81
CA LYS A 242 -23.55 -8.50 -17.83
C LYS A 242 -22.11 -8.04 -17.60
N LEU A 243 -21.84 -7.50 -16.41
CA LEU A 243 -20.48 -7.15 -16.03
C LEU A 243 -19.70 -8.44 -15.71
N SER A 244 -18.52 -8.62 -16.30
CA SER A 244 -17.70 -9.78 -15.93
C SER A 244 -17.21 -9.66 -14.49
N ALA A 245 -17.01 -10.79 -13.81
CA ALA A 245 -16.63 -10.85 -12.41
C ALA A 245 -15.37 -10.00 -12.08
N ILE A 246 -14.41 -9.92 -13.00
CA ILE A 246 -13.18 -9.14 -12.81
C ILE A 246 -13.44 -7.63 -12.73
N TYR A 247 -14.34 -7.10 -13.57
CA TYR A 247 -14.69 -5.67 -13.52
C TYR A 247 -15.62 -5.36 -12.35
N ALA A 248 -16.50 -6.30 -11.99
CA ALA A 248 -17.30 -6.17 -10.78
C ALA A 248 -16.42 -6.12 -9.53
N ALA A 249 -15.46 -7.02 -9.42
CA ALA A 249 -14.47 -7.02 -8.34
C ALA A 249 -13.64 -5.73 -8.32
N LEU A 250 -13.20 -5.24 -9.49
CA LEU A 250 -12.47 -3.96 -9.59
C LEU A 250 -13.28 -2.80 -9.01
N ILE A 251 -14.55 -2.68 -9.38
CA ILE A 251 -15.43 -1.62 -8.88
C ILE A 251 -15.56 -1.71 -7.36
N VAL A 252 -15.81 -2.92 -6.84
CA VAL A 252 -15.91 -3.16 -5.40
C VAL A 252 -14.64 -2.74 -4.68
N LEU A 253 -13.47 -3.15 -5.18
CA LEU A 253 -12.17 -2.80 -4.61
C LEU A 253 -11.94 -1.28 -4.61
N VAL A 254 -12.32 -0.58 -5.70
CA VAL A 254 -12.21 0.89 -5.79
C VAL A 254 -13.00 1.57 -4.69
N PHE A 255 -14.26 1.20 -4.50
CA PHE A 255 -15.11 1.83 -3.49
C PHE A 255 -14.71 1.43 -2.07
N PHE A 256 -14.36 0.17 -1.86
CA PHE A 256 -13.89 -0.33 -0.58
C PHE A 256 -12.62 0.41 -0.12
N HIS A 257 -11.57 0.38 -0.95
CA HIS A 257 -10.32 1.11 -0.64
C HIS A 257 -10.54 2.63 -0.62
N GLY A 258 -11.45 3.16 -1.45
CA GLY A 258 -11.85 4.56 -1.43
C GLY A 258 -12.40 5.02 -0.09
N ALA A 259 -13.17 4.17 0.61
CA ALA A 259 -13.66 4.47 1.95
C ALA A 259 -12.51 4.54 2.99
N TYR A 260 -11.49 3.68 2.89
CA TYR A 260 -10.29 3.75 3.75
C TYR A 260 -9.44 4.98 3.45
N VAL A 261 -9.19 5.26 2.16
CA VAL A 261 -8.49 6.47 1.71
C VAL A 261 -9.20 7.73 2.20
N ALA A 262 -10.55 7.76 2.17
CA ALA A 262 -11.32 8.88 2.67
C ALA A 262 -11.07 9.14 4.17
N GLU A 263 -10.97 8.07 4.96
CA GLU A 263 -10.71 8.19 6.39
C GLU A 263 -9.26 8.63 6.67
N ASP A 264 -8.29 8.10 5.91
CA ASP A 264 -6.88 8.53 6.00
C ASP A 264 -6.74 10.02 5.70
N LEU A 265 -7.39 10.50 4.63
CA LEU A 265 -7.41 11.92 4.26
C LEU A 265 -8.15 12.77 5.28
N ARG A 266 -9.26 12.28 5.87
CA ARG A 266 -9.97 12.97 6.95
C ARG A 266 -9.07 13.13 8.17
N SER A 267 -8.33 12.09 8.56
CA SER A 267 -7.35 12.15 9.63
C SER A 267 -6.27 13.20 9.35
N GLY A 268 -5.75 13.23 8.11
CA GLY A 268 -4.81 14.25 7.66
C GLY A 268 -5.39 15.68 7.74
N LEU A 269 -6.64 15.88 7.31
CA LEU A 269 -7.30 17.19 7.40
C LEU A 269 -7.47 17.65 8.86
N GLN A 270 -7.78 16.73 9.77
CA GLN A 270 -7.96 17.04 11.20
C GLN A 270 -6.65 17.32 11.93
N SER A 271 -5.52 16.85 11.42
CA SER A 271 -4.20 17.11 11.98
C SER A 271 -3.69 18.54 11.75
N ILE A 272 -4.31 19.30 10.82
CA ILE A 272 -3.86 20.64 10.47
C ILE A 272 -4.31 21.65 11.54
N PRO A 273 -3.37 22.39 12.17
CA PRO A 273 -3.70 23.37 13.20
C PRO A 273 -4.65 24.47 12.70
N ARG A 274 -5.60 24.88 13.55
CA ARG A 274 -6.58 25.95 13.22
C ARG A 274 -5.91 27.24 12.76
N GLY A 275 -4.74 27.58 13.31
CA GLY A 275 -3.99 28.76 12.89
C GLY A 275 -3.64 28.80 11.39
N GLN A 276 -3.48 27.64 10.72
CA GLN A 276 -3.26 27.59 9.27
C GLN A 276 -4.51 28.03 8.50
N TRP A 277 -5.70 27.65 8.97
CA TRP A 277 -6.97 28.07 8.41
C TRP A 277 -7.22 29.55 8.60
N GLU A 278 -6.94 30.07 9.81
CA GLU A 278 -7.12 31.47 10.18
C GLU A 278 -6.15 32.36 9.41
N ALA A 279 -4.86 31.99 9.34
CA ALA A 279 -3.84 32.76 8.63
C ALA A 279 -4.16 32.85 7.12
N ALA A 280 -4.53 31.72 6.49
CA ALA A 280 -4.90 31.71 5.08
C ALA A 280 -6.15 32.57 4.80
N SER A 281 -7.13 32.53 5.72
CA SER A 281 -8.35 33.36 5.60
C SER A 281 -8.04 34.85 5.81
N ALA A 282 -7.13 35.20 6.72
CA ALA A 282 -6.69 36.56 6.96
C ALA A 282 -5.96 37.19 5.75
N MET A 283 -5.35 36.36 4.90
CA MET A 283 -4.76 36.78 3.61
C MET A 283 -5.81 37.05 2.51
N GLY A 284 -7.11 36.96 2.81
CA GLY A 284 -8.19 37.23 1.87
C GLY A 284 -8.51 36.07 0.91
N LEU A 285 -7.99 34.86 1.16
CA LEU A 285 -8.29 33.70 0.35
C LEU A 285 -9.73 33.21 0.56
N ARG A 286 -10.42 32.85 -0.52
CA ARG A 286 -11.74 32.22 -0.45
C ARG A 286 -11.63 30.83 0.17
N LYS A 287 -12.68 30.32 0.83
CA LYS A 287 -12.68 28.99 1.47
C LYS A 287 -12.15 27.86 0.59
N THR A 288 -12.51 27.86 -0.70
CA THR A 288 -12.02 26.87 -1.68
C THR A 288 -10.52 27.00 -1.97
N GLN A 289 -10.00 28.26 -1.99
CA GLN A 289 -8.57 28.55 -2.17
C GLN A 289 -7.78 28.15 -0.91
N VAL A 290 -8.29 28.48 0.29
CA VAL A 290 -7.70 28.04 1.56
C VAL A 290 -7.58 26.52 1.55
N LEU A 291 -8.67 25.78 1.25
CA LEU A 291 -8.66 24.35 1.21
C LEU A 291 -7.67 23.79 0.17
N ARG A 292 -7.72 24.27 -1.07
CA ARG A 292 -6.94 23.71 -2.19
C ARG A 292 -5.46 24.06 -2.11
N LEU A 293 -5.12 25.33 -1.74
CA LEU A 293 -3.76 25.85 -1.84
C LEU A 293 -2.95 25.68 -0.55
N VAL A 294 -3.62 25.65 0.62
CA VAL A 294 -2.93 25.64 1.90
C VAL A 294 -3.18 24.35 2.67
N ILE A 295 -4.44 23.98 2.85
CA ILE A 295 -4.82 22.88 3.77
C ILE A 295 -4.63 21.51 3.12
N LEU A 296 -5.17 21.29 1.92
CA LEU A 296 -5.14 20.00 1.26
C LEU A 296 -3.73 19.45 1.00
N PRO A 297 -2.75 20.26 0.53
CA PRO A 297 -1.37 19.79 0.39
C PRO A 297 -0.77 19.32 1.72
N GLN A 298 -0.97 20.08 2.81
CA GLN A 298 -0.50 19.72 4.13
C GLN A 298 -1.23 18.46 4.69
N ALA A 299 -2.54 18.37 4.46
CA ALA A 299 -3.34 17.22 4.87
C ALA A 299 -2.90 15.93 4.15
N ILE A 300 -2.62 15.98 2.85
CA ILE A 300 -2.09 14.85 2.08
C ILE A 300 -0.71 14.44 2.63
N GLN A 301 0.15 15.40 2.92
CA GLN A 301 1.45 15.15 3.52
C GLN A 301 1.30 14.39 4.86
N SER A 302 0.44 14.87 5.75
CA SER A 302 0.15 14.24 7.04
C SER A 302 -0.49 12.87 6.89
N ALA A 303 -1.34 12.65 5.87
CA ALA A 303 -1.99 11.38 5.60
C ALA A 303 -1.08 10.35 4.89
N THR A 304 0.06 10.76 4.31
CA THR A 304 0.91 9.90 3.47
C THR A 304 1.30 8.56 4.14
N PRO A 305 1.69 8.49 5.43
CA PRO A 305 1.99 7.22 6.08
C PRO A 305 0.76 6.29 6.15
N ALA A 306 -0.42 6.83 6.47
CA ALA A 306 -1.67 6.07 6.53
C ALA A 306 -2.08 5.58 5.12
N LEU A 307 -2.05 6.45 4.11
CA LEU A 307 -2.31 6.11 2.71
C LEU A 307 -1.35 5.01 2.19
N THR A 308 -0.09 5.04 2.60
CA THR A 308 0.88 3.99 2.26
C THR A 308 0.49 2.65 2.88
N ASN A 309 0.05 2.64 4.15
CA ASN A 309 -0.42 1.43 4.82
C ASN A 309 -1.71 0.90 4.18
N THR A 310 -2.65 1.76 3.82
CA THR A 310 -3.87 1.41 3.09
C THR A 310 -3.54 0.82 1.72
N ALA A 311 -2.56 1.36 0.99
CA ALA A 311 -2.10 0.80 -0.28
C ALA A 311 -1.48 -0.59 -0.13
N ILE A 312 -0.63 -0.81 0.89
CA ILE A 312 -0.04 -2.12 1.20
C ILE A 312 -1.13 -3.13 1.58
N GLY A 313 -2.10 -2.72 2.41
CA GLY A 313 -3.26 -3.55 2.78
C GLY A 313 -4.08 -3.93 1.56
N GLY A 314 -4.52 -2.93 0.79
CA GLY A 314 -5.34 -3.11 -0.40
C GLY A 314 -4.69 -3.97 -1.48
N PHE A 315 -3.36 -3.91 -1.63
CA PHE A 315 -2.65 -4.81 -2.55
C PHE A 315 -2.70 -6.27 -2.09
N LYS A 316 -2.67 -6.55 -0.79
CA LYS A 316 -2.84 -7.90 -0.24
C LYS A 316 -4.28 -8.39 -0.34
N ASP A 317 -5.23 -7.49 -0.19
CA ASP A 317 -6.66 -7.77 -0.24
C ASP A 317 -7.11 -8.33 -1.60
N THR A 318 -6.34 -8.09 -2.68
CA THR A 318 -6.61 -8.70 -3.98
C THR A 318 -6.60 -10.22 -3.96
N SER A 319 -5.92 -10.87 -2.99
CA SER A 319 -5.96 -12.34 -2.85
C SER A 319 -7.30 -12.88 -2.37
N LEU A 320 -8.19 -12.05 -1.84
CA LEU A 320 -9.54 -12.45 -1.43
C LEU A 320 -10.50 -12.67 -2.62
N ILE A 321 -10.12 -12.24 -3.84
CA ILE A 321 -10.95 -12.43 -5.04
C ILE A 321 -11.16 -13.90 -5.40
N VAL A 322 -10.31 -14.80 -4.90
CA VAL A 322 -10.51 -16.24 -5.07
C VAL A 322 -11.87 -16.71 -4.55
N LEU A 323 -12.39 -16.05 -3.53
CA LEU A 323 -13.67 -16.38 -2.93
C LEU A 323 -14.87 -16.08 -3.84
N VAL A 324 -14.69 -15.21 -4.82
CA VAL A 324 -15.71 -14.90 -5.85
C VAL A 324 -15.42 -15.56 -7.21
N GLY A 325 -14.55 -16.58 -7.22
CA GLY A 325 -14.26 -17.38 -8.42
C GLY A 325 -13.23 -16.77 -9.37
N LEU A 326 -12.52 -15.73 -8.94
CA LEU A 326 -11.37 -15.18 -9.66
C LEU A 326 -10.07 -15.76 -9.10
N HIS A 327 -9.14 -16.10 -9.99
CA HIS A 327 -7.90 -16.75 -9.58
C HIS A 327 -6.74 -15.77 -9.60
N ASP A 328 -6.36 -15.33 -8.39
CA ASP A 328 -5.15 -14.55 -8.14
C ASP A 328 -3.89 -15.44 -8.09
N LEU A 329 -2.76 -14.84 -7.73
CA LEU A 329 -1.49 -15.54 -7.62
C LEU A 329 -1.48 -16.63 -6.52
N VAL A 330 -2.26 -16.46 -5.42
CA VAL A 330 -2.36 -17.46 -4.34
C VAL A 330 -3.15 -18.66 -4.81
N SER A 331 -4.24 -18.44 -5.54
CA SER A 331 -5.07 -19.55 -6.04
C SER A 331 -4.40 -20.33 -7.19
N THR A 332 -3.64 -19.65 -8.06
CA THR A 332 -2.84 -20.34 -9.08
C THR A 332 -1.70 -21.16 -8.46
N ALA A 333 -1.12 -20.68 -7.35
CA ALA A 333 -0.17 -21.50 -6.59
C ALA A 333 -0.84 -22.77 -6.04
N LYS A 334 -2.08 -22.71 -5.51
CA LYS A 334 -2.82 -23.90 -5.10
C LYS A 334 -3.04 -24.88 -6.26
N MET A 335 -3.32 -24.38 -7.46
CA MET A 335 -3.46 -25.24 -8.66
C MET A 335 -2.16 -25.96 -8.98
N SER A 336 -0.99 -25.37 -8.76
CA SER A 336 0.32 -25.93 -9.11
C SER A 336 0.67 -27.22 -8.35
N PHE A 337 0.12 -27.40 -7.15
CA PHE A 337 0.33 -28.58 -6.32
C PHE A 337 -0.97 -29.39 -6.08
N ALA A 338 -2.03 -29.16 -6.88
CA ALA A 338 -3.29 -29.92 -6.77
C ALA A 338 -3.14 -31.40 -7.17
N GLU A 339 -2.20 -31.71 -8.07
CA GLU A 339 -1.89 -33.09 -8.46
C GLU A 339 -1.22 -33.85 -7.31
N ALA A 340 -1.59 -35.13 -7.11
CA ALA A 340 -1.14 -35.95 -5.98
C ALA A 340 0.39 -36.00 -5.82
N GLN A 341 1.12 -36.04 -6.94
CA GLN A 341 2.59 -36.08 -6.94
C GLN A 341 3.24 -34.78 -6.43
N TRP A 342 2.53 -33.64 -6.52
CA TRP A 342 3.04 -32.31 -6.18
C TRP A 342 2.54 -31.77 -4.82
N GLN A 343 1.58 -32.42 -4.19
CA GLN A 343 0.96 -31.93 -2.93
C GLN A 343 1.96 -31.65 -1.82
N ARG A 344 3.03 -32.44 -1.74
CA ARG A 344 4.10 -32.26 -0.73
C ARG A 344 4.90 -30.97 -0.88
N TYR A 345 4.87 -30.32 -2.04
CA TYR A 345 5.63 -29.09 -2.36
C TYR A 345 4.79 -27.83 -2.25
N ALA A 346 3.70 -27.87 -1.52
CA ALA A 346 2.85 -26.72 -1.26
C ALA A 346 3.62 -25.56 -0.60
N LEU A 347 4.58 -25.89 0.30
CA LEU A 347 5.38 -24.89 0.99
C LEU A 347 6.24 -24.07 0.02
N GLU A 348 6.86 -24.71 -0.97
CA GLU A 348 7.67 -24.06 -2.02
C GLU A 348 6.83 -23.10 -2.84
N ALA A 349 5.63 -23.50 -3.25
CA ALA A 349 4.70 -22.67 -3.98
C ALA A 349 4.29 -21.43 -3.15
N TYR A 350 3.94 -21.59 -1.88
CA TYR A 350 3.58 -20.47 -1.02
C TYR A 350 4.76 -19.56 -0.69
N VAL A 351 5.96 -20.09 -0.50
CA VAL A 351 7.18 -19.28 -0.31
C VAL A 351 7.44 -18.44 -1.56
N PHE A 352 7.33 -19.02 -2.76
CA PHE A 352 7.49 -18.29 -4.00
C PHE A 352 6.52 -17.12 -4.13
N VAL A 353 5.24 -17.37 -3.90
CA VAL A 353 4.20 -16.33 -3.90
C VAL A 353 4.45 -15.30 -2.81
N GLY A 354 4.82 -15.75 -1.60
CA GLY A 354 5.17 -14.89 -0.48
C GLY A 354 6.31 -13.93 -0.80
N VAL A 355 7.36 -14.40 -1.51
CA VAL A 355 8.46 -13.55 -1.98
C VAL A 355 7.98 -12.50 -2.97
N ILE A 356 7.10 -12.87 -3.92
CA ILE A 356 6.52 -11.91 -4.88
C ILE A 356 5.74 -10.83 -4.13
N PHE A 357 4.83 -11.20 -3.21
CA PHE A 357 4.09 -10.22 -2.40
C PHE A 357 5.02 -9.37 -1.53
N PHE A 358 6.06 -9.96 -0.95
CA PHE A 358 7.05 -9.23 -0.15
C PHE A 358 7.77 -8.16 -0.97
N VAL A 359 8.24 -8.51 -2.17
CA VAL A 359 8.91 -7.57 -3.08
C VAL A 359 7.95 -6.45 -3.50
N LEU A 360 6.74 -6.79 -3.95
CA LEU A 360 5.75 -5.80 -4.42
C LEU A 360 5.34 -4.84 -3.30
N ASN A 361 5.00 -5.35 -2.12
CA ASN A 361 4.66 -4.52 -0.97
C ASN A 361 5.86 -3.72 -0.44
N GLY A 362 7.07 -4.29 -0.52
CA GLY A 362 8.32 -3.60 -0.20
C GLY A 362 8.56 -2.39 -1.10
N LEU A 363 8.28 -2.51 -2.40
CA LEU A 363 8.35 -1.39 -3.35
C LEU A 363 7.35 -0.27 -2.99
N ILE A 364 6.11 -0.63 -2.65
CA ILE A 364 5.10 0.34 -2.19
C ILE A 364 5.57 1.04 -0.91
N ALA A 365 6.08 0.30 0.08
CA ALA A 365 6.59 0.85 1.33
C ALA A 365 7.78 1.80 1.12
N MET A 366 8.73 1.43 0.24
CA MET A 366 9.87 2.29 -0.11
C MET A 366 9.45 3.58 -0.81
N ALA A 367 8.48 3.48 -1.71
CA ALA A 367 7.92 4.64 -2.40
C ALA A 367 7.19 5.58 -1.45
N GLY A 368 6.39 5.04 -0.52
CA GLY A 368 5.71 5.81 0.53
C GLY A 368 6.71 6.61 1.39
N LYS A 369 7.78 5.96 1.87
CA LYS A 369 8.85 6.63 2.63
C LYS A 369 9.56 7.73 1.83
N ARG A 370 9.79 7.52 0.52
CA ARG A 370 10.38 8.55 -0.35
C ARG A 370 9.44 9.74 -0.52
N LEU A 371 8.15 9.47 -0.71
CA LEU A 371 7.15 10.53 -0.85
C LEU A 371 7.06 11.34 0.44
N GLU A 372 6.98 10.69 1.60
CA GLU A 372 6.98 11.32 2.91
C GLU A 372 8.21 12.23 3.10
N SER A 373 9.42 11.72 2.84
CA SER A 373 10.65 12.51 2.98
C SER A 373 10.69 13.75 2.05
N ARG A 374 10.20 13.64 0.82
CA ARG A 374 10.14 14.78 -0.12
C ARG A 374 9.14 15.85 0.33
N LEU A 375 7.98 15.43 0.83
CA LEU A 375 6.95 16.35 1.30
C LEU A 375 7.37 17.09 2.58
N HIS A 376 8.25 16.51 3.41
CA HIS A 376 8.80 17.18 4.60
C HIS A 376 9.88 18.23 4.29
N HIS A 377 10.47 18.22 3.11
CA HIS A 377 11.52 19.18 2.71
C HIS A 377 10.98 20.40 1.92
N HIS A 378 9.68 20.46 1.66
CA HIS A 378 8.97 21.59 1.07
C HIS A 378 7.98 22.19 2.06
#